data_5eedf0f3e310b44065eafbbf29584a47
#
_entry.id   5eedf0f3e310b44065eafbbf29584a47
#
_cell.length_a   1.000
_cell.length_b   1.000
_cell.length_c   1.000
_cell.angle_alpha   90.00
_cell.angle_beta   90.00
_cell.angle_gamma   90.00
#
_symmetry.space_group_name_H-M   'P 1'
#
loop_
_entity.id
_entity.type
_entity.pdbx_description
1 polymer ?
#
loop_
_entity_poly.entity_id
_entity_poly.type
_entity_poly.pdbx_seq_one_letter_code
_entity_poly.pdbx_strand_id
1 'polypeptide(L)'
;MFWIYADSTYTVIFFYRDEAPKPTVALEYTFGRRAKGHNIAKDVGHIWELGGGTWLSKLMDIPLNPSTLLHTTLVLVLDLSAPNEMWFTMETLMTAARARIDSCILEMKADDSKIKEKLHKKAWERVGEDHPDKNMLDPMLIPLVIIGTKFDVFQDMDSEKRKVITKTLRFVSHVYGASLQFFSIKQEQLISKTRGLISHHLFETTASKTLQTDYNKPLQVPAGLDSLQQIGNPPLSEQDIGRVHAKNPMELWKVAFTGFFPQENTNNPGTVKDPAKDAQFAEPSIDKLRMQKDGVCYSFTFKQTHLYE
;
A
#
# COMPACT_ATOMS: atom_id res chain seq x y z
N MET A 1 4.44 10.62 8.90
CA MET A 1 3.35 9.62 9.05
C MET A 1 3.52 8.56 7.98
N PHE A 2 3.18 7.33 8.27
CA PHE A 2 3.36 6.22 7.36
C PHE A 2 2.04 5.46 7.26
N TRP A 3 1.57 5.21 6.05
CA TRP A 3 0.34 4.49 5.80
C TRP A 3 0.67 3.18 5.11
N ILE A 4 0.24 2.05 5.69
CA ILE A 4 0.45 0.72 5.13
C ILE A 4 -0.92 0.15 4.78
N TYR A 5 -1.09 -0.29 3.54
CA TYR A 5 -2.11 -1.24 3.17
C TYR A 5 -1.45 -2.62 3.12
N ALA A 6 -1.78 -3.48 4.07
CA ALA A 6 -1.16 -4.79 4.18
C ALA A 6 -2.14 -5.85 4.72
N ASP A 7 -1.86 -7.07 4.37
CA ASP A 7 -2.25 -8.22 5.16
C ASP A 7 -1.30 -8.28 6.38
N SER A 8 -1.80 -7.99 7.52
CA SER A 8 -1.34 -7.83 8.92
C SER A 8 0.04 -8.29 9.40
N THR A 9 0.77 -9.05 8.64
CA THR A 9 2.03 -9.66 9.08
C THR A 9 3.19 -8.66 9.19
N TYR A 10 3.07 -7.43 8.67
CA TYR A 10 4.20 -6.58 8.37
C TYR A 10 4.50 -5.50 9.42
N THR A 11 3.48 -4.99 10.10
CA THR A 11 3.66 -3.96 11.14
C THR A 11 4.46 -4.48 12.32
N VAL A 12 4.26 -5.76 12.67
CA VAL A 12 4.95 -6.43 13.79
C VAL A 12 6.44 -6.62 13.53
N ILE A 13 6.81 -6.95 12.29
CA ILE A 13 8.21 -7.17 11.90
C ILE A 13 9.03 -5.88 12.03
N PHE A 14 8.38 -4.74 11.85
CA PHE A 14 8.99 -3.44 12.02
C PHE A 14 9.50 -3.17 13.42
N PHE A 15 8.75 -3.59 14.43
CA PHE A 15 8.97 -3.18 15.82
C PHE A 15 9.63 -4.24 16.69
N TYR A 16 10.23 -5.30 16.12
CA TYR A 16 10.84 -6.38 16.91
C TYR A 16 9.90 -6.93 17.99
N ARG A 17 8.62 -7.10 17.69
CA ARG A 17 7.72 -7.77 18.63
C ARG A 17 7.92 -9.27 18.52
N ASP A 18 8.11 -9.92 19.66
CA ASP A 18 8.24 -11.40 19.76
C ASP A 18 6.89 -12.11 19.60
N GLU A 19 5.81 -11.37 19.50
CA GLU A 19 4.46 -11.91 19.34
C GLU A 19 4.15 -12.19 17.86
N ALA A 20 3.48 -13.31 17.63
CA ALA A 20 2.97 -13.62 16.29
C ALA A 20 1.98 -12.53 15.84
N PRO A 21 2.12 -12.01 14.60
CA PRO A 21 1.24 -10.96 14.11
C PRO A 21 -0.19 -11.48 13.98
N LYS A 22 -1.15 -10.67 14.45
CA LYS A 22 -2.57 -10.90 14.23
C LYS A 22 -3.02 -10.13 12.99
N PRO A 23 -3.96 -10.67 12.20
CA PRO A 23 -4.48 -9.95 11.03
C PRO A 23 -5.16 -8.64 11.43
N THR A 24 -4.82 -7.54 10.75
CA THR A 24 -5.51 -6.26 10.93
C THR A 24 -6.91 -6.34 10.34
N VAL A 25 -7.91 -6.15 11.17
CA VAL A 25 -9.32 -6.31 10.79
C VAL A 25 -9.82 -5.11 9.97
N ALA A 26 -9.46 -3.90 10.39
CA ALA A 26 -9.92 -2.67 9.76
C ALA A 26 -8.81 -1.62 9.70
N LEU A 27 -8.60 -0.87 10.77
CA LEU A 27 -7.57 0.17 10.87
C LEU A 27 -6.84 0.02 12.19
N GLU A 28 -5.53 -0.19 12.11
CA GLU A 28 -4.66 -0.30 13.28
C GLU A 28 -3.65 0.83 13.30
N TYR A 29 -3.38 1.35 14.49
CA TYR A 29 -2.40 2.39 14.72
C TYR A 29 -1.27 1.89 15.59
N THR A 30 -0.05 2.20 15.17
CA THR A 30 1.15 2.00 15.97
C THR A 30 2.14 3.14 15.75
N PHE A 31 3.20 3.20 16.54
CA PHE A 31 4.23 4.21 16.37
C PHE A 31 5.62 3.69 16.71
N GLY A 32 6.63 4.25 16.05
CA GLY A 32 8.03 4.03 16.35
C GLY A 32 8.69 5.28 16.92
N ARG A 33 9.70 5.12 17.75
CA ARG A 33 10.48 6.23 18.30
C ARG A 33 11.95 6.07 17.94
N ARG A 34 12.56 7.17 17.50
CA ARG A 34 13.99 7.23 17.22
C ARG A 34 14.66 8.30 18.08
N ALA A 35 15.71 7.91 18.83
CA ALA A 35 16.53 8.86 19.56
C ALA A 35 17.50 9.55 18.59
N LYS A 36 17.59 10.88 18.64
CA LYS A 36 18.58 11.68 17.89
C LYS A 36 19.87 11.92 18.65
N GLY A 37 19.97 11.51 19.92
CA GLY A 37 21.12 11.71 20.81
C GLY A 37 20.71 11.77 22.28
N HIS A 38 21.67 11.96 23.15
CA HIS A 38 21.41 12.18 24.59
C HIS A 38 20.75 13.55 24.79
N ASN A 39 19.64 13.61 25.51
CA ASN A 39 18.88 14.84 25.86
C ASN A 39 18.19 15.56 24.69
N ILE A 40 18.01 14.95 23.54
CA ILE A 40 17.24 15.50 22.42
C ILE A 40 15.88 14.82 22.34
N ALA A 41 14.84 15.57 21.95
CA ALA A 41 13.51 15.03 21.73
C ALA A 41 13.56 13.88 20.70
N LYS A 42 12.87 12.78 21.00
CA LYS A 42 12.81 11.62 20.11
C LYS A 42 11.87 11.94 18.94
N ASP A 43 12.28 11.59 17.74
CA ASP A 43 11.35 11.55 16.61
C ASP A 43 10.32 10.45 16.84
N VAL A 44 9.07 10.74 16.49
CA VAL A 44 7.97 9.79 16.53
C VAL A 44 7.45 9.57 15.12
N GLY A 45 7.57 8.36 14.63
CA GLY A 45 6.97 7.93 13.37
C GLY A 45 5.63 7.25 13.63
N HIS A 46 4.56 7.79 13.08
CA HIS A 46 3.20 7.23 13.18
C HIS A 46 2.95 6.28 12.04
N ILE A 47 2.44 5.09 12.32
CA ILE A 47 2.13 4.06 11.33
C ILE A 47 0.68 3.65 11.49
N TRP A 48 -0.04 3.70 10.37
CA TRP A 48 -1.40 3.24 10.27
C TRP A 48 -1.47 2.07 9.30
N GLU A 49 -2.09 1.00 9.69
CA GLU A 49 -2.29 -0.18 8.87
C GLU A 49 -3.77 -0.36 8.56
N LEU A 50 -4.09 -0.46 7.26
CA LEU A 50 -5.42 -0.76 6.78
C LEU A 50 -5.51 -2.25 6.43
N GLY A 51 -6.34 -2.99 7.14
CA GLY A 51 -6.74 -4.35 6.83
C GLY A 51 -8.05 -4.43 6.04
N GLY A 52 -8.55 -5.63 5.88
CA GLY A 52 -9.87 -5.87 5.27
C GLY A 52 -9.93 -5.67 3.75
N GLY A 53 -8.80 -5.74 3.07
CA GLY A 53 -8.76 -5.63 1.61
C GLY A 53 -9.22 -4.25 1.11
N THR A 54 -9.60 -4.19 -0.16
CA THR A 54 -10.06 -2.95 -0.81
C THR A 54 -11.41 -2.44 -0.29
N TRP A 55 -12.12 -3.29 0.46
CA TRP A 55 -13.45 -3.00 1.00
C TRP A 55 -13.48 -1.81 1.96
N LEU A 56 -12.47 -1.69 2.82
CA LEU A 56 -12.38 -0.64 3.82
C LEU A 56 -11.56 0.57 3.38
N SER A 57 -11.34 0.75 2.07
CA SER A 57 -10.51 1.84 1.53
C SER A 57 -10.91 3.25 2.01
N LYS A 58 -12.17 3.48 2.37
CA LYS A 58 -12.63 4.75 2.94
C LYS A 58 -12.02 5.07 4.32
N LEU A 59 -11.56 4.08 5.07
CA LEU A 59 -10.87 4.33 6.34
C LEU A 59 -9.53 5.06 6.16
N MET A 60 -9.03 5.10 4.92
CA MET A 60 -7.89 5.92 4.52
C MET A 60 -8.08 7.41 4.85
N ASP A 61 -9.30 7.89 4.88
CA ASP A 61 -9.62 9.30 5.16
C ASP A 61 -9.21 9.74 6.57
N ILE A 62 -9.07 8.79 7.51
CA ILE A 62 -8.70 9.08 8.90
C ILE A 62 -7.25 9.56 9.00
N PRO A 63 -6.23 8.77 8.61
CA PRO A 63 -4.84 9.21 8.68
C PRO A 63 -4.42 10.11 7.53
N LEU A 64 -5.05 10.01 6.36
CA LEU A 64 -4.75 10.84 5.21
C LEU A 64 -5.70 12.03 5.15
N ASN A 65 -5.30 13.12 5.78
CA ASN A 65 -6.09 14.35 5.90
C ASN A 65 -5.21 15.60 5.67
N PRO A 66 -5.76 16.79 5.52
CA PRO A 66 -5.00 18.02 5.23
C PRO A 66 -3.85 18.30 6.19
N SER A 67 -4.01 18.00 7.48
CA SER A 67 -2.97 18.28 8.49
C SER A 67 -1.79 17.29 8.42
N THR A 68 -1.98 16.10 7.85
CA THR A 68 -0.98 15.03 7.80
C THR A 68 -0.37 14.85 6.42
N LEU A 69 -1.03 15.29 5.35
CA LEU A 69 -0.68 15.01 3.96
C LEU A 69 0.80 15.29 3.63
N LEU A 70 1.33 16.43 4.08
CA LEU A 70 2.70 16.87 3.77
C LEU A 70 3.79 15.99 4.38
N HIS A 71 3.45 15.20 5.38
CA HIS A 71 4.36 14.34 6.13
C HIS A 71 3.97 12.87 6.02
N THR A 72 3.14 12.53 5.03
CA THR A 72 2.66 11.16 4.82
C THR A 72 3.39 10.48 3.69
N THR A 73 3.77 9.22 3.90
CA THR A 73 4.22 8.28 2.87
C THR A 73 3.18 7.17 2.75
N LEU A 74 2.73 6.90 1.54
CA LEU A 74 1.84 5.79 1.23
C LEU A 74 2.66 4.53 0.97
N VAL A 75 2.28 3.42 1.59
CA VAL A 75 2.86 2.10 1.31
C VAL A 75 1.77 1.15 0.85
N LEU A 76 1.91 0.65 -0.35
CA LEU A 76 1.07 -0.38 -0.92
C LEU A 76 1.77 -1.72 -0.79
N VAL A 77 1.14 -2.66 -0.10
CA VAL A 77 1.66 -4.01 0.07
C VAL A 77 0.87 -4.98 -0.80
N LEU A 78 1.55 -5.74 -1.62
CA LEU A 78 0.97 -6.68 -2.58
C LEU A 78 1.51 -8.09 -2.31
N ASP A 79 0.62 -9.06 -2.26
CA ASP A 79 0.97 -10.48 -2.12
C ASP A 79 1.45 -11.03 -3.46
N LEU A 80 2.75 -11.31 -3.59
CA LEU A 80 3.32 -11.89 -4.80
C LEU A 80 2.86 -13.33 -5.04
N SER A 81 2.36 -14.02 -4.01
CA SER A 81 1.85 -15.39 -4.13
C SER A 81 0.43 -15.45 -4.71
N ALA A 82 -0.30 -14.32 -4.73
CA ALA A 82 -1.67 -14.22 -5.22
C ALA A 82 -1.81 -13.22 -6.39
N PRO A 83 -1.19 -13.47 -7.55
CA PRO A 83 -1.20 -12.52 -8.66
C PRO A 83 -2.60 -12.26 -9.24
N ASN A 84 -3.54 -13.17 -9.03
CA ASN A 84 -4.93 -13.02 -9.46
C ASN A 84 -5.71 -11.94 -8.71
N GLU A 85 -5.19 -11.43 -7.60
CA GLU A 85 -5.81 -10.34 -6.83
C GLU A 85 -5.02 -9.04 -6.96
N MET A 86 -3.80 -9.12 -7.48
CA MET A 86 -2.78 -8.06 -7.38
C MET A 86 -3.18 -6.81 -8.15
N TRP A 87 -3.60 -6.94 -9.42
CA TRP A 87 -3.94 -5.77 -10.23
C TRP A 87 -5.16 -5.06 -9.67
N PHE A 88 -6.21 -5.81 -9.36
CA PHE A 88 -7.45 -5.25 -8.82
C PHE A 88 -7.20 -4.49 -7.51
N THR A 89 -6.46 -5.10 -6.58
CA THR A 89 -6.09 -4.48 -5.30
C THR A 89 -5.29 -3.19 -5.53
N MET A 90 -4.25 -3.25 -6.34
CA MET A 90 -3.40 -2.11 -6.65
C MET A 90 -4.19 -0.96 -7.29
N GLU A 91 -4.98 -1.22 -8.32
CA GLU A 91 -5.77 -0.22 -9.03
C GLU A 91 -6.79 0.45 -8.12
N THR A 92 -7.53 -0.34 -7.33
CA THR A 92 -8.56 0.17 -6.42
C THR A 92 -7.97 1.09 -5.36
N LEU A 93 -6.89 0.67 -4.71
CA LEU A 93 -6.28 1.43 -3.64
C LEU A 93 -5.55 2.67 -4.14
N MET A 94 -4.88 2.59 -5.28
CA MET A 94 -4.20 3.73 -5.89
C MET A 94 -5.21 4.80 -6.33
N THR A 95 -6.36 4.36 -6.88
CA THR A 95 -7.46 5.27 -7.26
C THR A 95 -8.04 5.96 -6.02
N ALA A 96 -8.33 5.20 -4.96
CA ALA A 96 -8.83 5.76 -3.71
C ALA A 96 -7.84 6.75 -3.08
N ALA A 97 -6.55 6.39 -3.04
CA ALA A 97 -5.50 7.26 -2.51
C ALA A 97 -5.38 8.57 -3.29
N ARG A 98 -5.39 8.53 -4.63
CA ARG A 98 -5.35 9.74 -5.47
C ARG A 98 -6.56 10.63 -5.21
N ALA A 99 -7.75 10.06 -5.20
CA ALA A 99 -8.98 10.81 -4.93
C ALA A 99 -8.92 11.50 -3.56
N ARG A 100 -8.41 10.82 -2.53
CA ARG A 100 -8.26 11.40 -1.20
C ARG A 100 -7.21 12.50 -1.14
N ILE A 101 -6.05 12.30 -1.79
CA ILE A 101 -5.00 13.33 -1.91
C ILE A 101 -5.54 14.58 -2.59
N ASP A 102 -6.26 14.43 -3.70
CA ASP A 102 -6.86 15.55 -4.43
C ASP A 102 -7.90 16.30 -3.55
N SER A 103 -8.71 15.58 -2.77
CA SER A 103 -9.65 16.19 -1.80
C SER A 103 -8.90 17.01 -0.74
N CYS A 104 -7.85 16.44 -0.13
CA CYS A 104 -7.03 17.14 0.85
C CYS A 104 -6.41 18.42 0.27
N ILE A 105 -5.90 18.34 -0.98
CA ILE A 105 -5.33 19.51 -1.67
C ILE A 105 -6.39 20.58 -1.91
N LEU A 106 -7.61 20.21 -2.25
CA LEU A 106 -8.71 21.17 -2.41
C LEU A 106 -9.03 21.89 -1.10
N GLU A 107 -9.06 21.15 0.01
CA GLU A 107 -9.26 21.73 1.35
C GLU A 107 -8.10 22.68 1.73
N MET A 108 -6.85 22.27 1.49
CA MET A 108 -5.64 23.04 1.80
C MET A 108 -5.47 24.30 0.93
N LYS A 109 -6.09 24.36 -0.24
CA LYS A 109 -6.01 25.53 -1.14
C LYS A 109 -6.56 26.80 -0.53
N ALA A 110 -7.46 26.71 0.46
CA ALA A 110 -7.96 27.85 1.19
C ALA A 110 -6.84 28.58 1.93
N ASP A 111 -5.88 27.84 2.48
CA ASP A 111 -4.76 28.38 3.26
C ASP A 111 -3.50 28.62 2.39
N ASP A 112 -3.26 27.77 1.40
CA ASP A 112 -2.11 27.86 0.48
C ASP A 112 -2.53 27.56 -0.97
N SER A 113 -2.77 28.62 -1.73
CA SER A 113 -3.18 28.51 -3.15
C SER A 113 -2.18 27.77 -4.04
N LYS A 114 -0.89 27.73 -3.65
CA LYS A 114 0.20 27.07 -4.39
C LYS A 114 0.55 25.67 -3.89
N ILE A 115 -0.24 25.10 -2.99
CA ILE A 115 0.04 23.81 -2.37
C ILE A 115 0.24 22.69 -3.41
N LYS A 116 -0.60 22.65 -4.44
CA LYS A 116 -0.50 21.66 -5.52
C LYS A 116 0.80 21.76 -6.29
N GLU A 117 1.24 22.97 -6.61
CA GLU A 117 2.51 23.23 -7.32
C GLU A 117 3.70 22.80 -6.47
N LYS A 118 3.68 23.09 -5.17
CA LYS A 118 4.72 22.66 -4.22
C LYS A 118 4.82 21.15 -4.13
N LEU A 119 3.68 20.46 -4.06
CA LEU A 119 3.66 18.99 -4.04
C LEU A 119 4.13 18.39 -5.36
N HIS A 120 3.73 18.97 -6.48
CA HIS A 120 4.22 18.58 -7.80
C HIS A 120 5.74 18.72 -7.91
N LYS A 121 6.29 19.84 -7.49
CA LYS A 121 7.74 20.04 -7.49
C LYS A 121 8.46 18.98 -6.65
N LYS A 122 8.00 18.74 -5.41
CA LYS A 122 8.55 17.69 -4.54
C LYS A 122 8.44 16.29 -5.16
N ALA A 123 7.36 16.00 -5.89
CA ALA A 123 7.19 14.72 -6.58
C ALA A 123 8.25 14.53 -7.67
N TRP A 124 8.51 15.56 -8.47
CA TRP A 124 9.56 15.52 -9.50
C TRP A 124 10.98 15.53 -8.93
N GLU A 125 11.23 16.22 -7.82
CA GLU A 125 12.53 16.15 -7.11
C GLU A 125 12.86 14.70 -6.67
N ARG A 126 11.86 13.90 -6.30
CA ARG A 126 12.05 12.48 -5.92
C ARG A 126 12.37 11.58 -7.10
N VAL A 127 11.78 11.84 -8.25
CA VAL A 127 11.95 11.03 -9.46
C VAL A 127 13.14 11.49 -10.30
N GLY A 128 13.43 12.78 -10.24
CA GLY A 128 14.42 13.46 -11.10
C GLY A 128 13.72 14.34 -12.14
N GLU A 129 13.99 15.65 -12.08
CA GLU A 129 13.35 16.64 -12.96
C GLU A 129 13.69 16.41 -14.44
N ASP A 130 14.87 15.86 -14.73
CA ASP A 130 15.39 15.59 -16.08
C ASP A 130 15.27 14.11 -16.47
N HIS A 131 14.34 13.37 -15.85
CA HIS A 131 14.17 11.94 -16.13
C HIS A 131 13.80 11.71 -17.62
N PRO A 132 14.47 10.77 -18.34
CA PRO A 132 14.24 10.55 -19.77
C PRO A 132 12.80 10.18 -20.11
N ASP A 133 12.11 9.48 -19.22
CA ASP A 133 10.73 9.03 -19.40
C ASP A 133 9.69 10.05 -18.89
N LYS A 134 10.07 11.30 -18.61
CA LYS A 134 9.23 12.34 -17.96
C LYS A 134 7.82 12.45 -18.55
N ASN A 135 7.68 12.33 -19.85
CA ASN A 135 6.40 12.45 -20.54
C ASN A 135 5.44 11.28 -20.30
N MET A 136 5.95 10.17 -19.78
CA MET A 136 5.20 8.95 -19.49
C MET A 136 4.94 8.75 -18.00
N LEU A 137 5.56 9.57 -17.16
CA LEU A 137 5.46 9.47 -15.71
C LEU A 137 4.36 10.39 -15.17
N ASP A 138 3.67 9.90 -14.18
CA ASP A 138 2.65 10.64 -13.42
C ASP A 138 2.88 10.40 -11.91
N PRO A 139 3.96 10.99 -11.34
CA PRO A 139 4.38 10.72 -9.98
C PRO A 139 3.30 11.07 -8.96
N MET A 140 3.11 10.20 -7.98
CA MET A 140 2.24 10.49 -6.83
C MET A 140 2.73 11.73 -6.09
N LEU A 141 1.81 12.62 -5.72
CA LEU A 141 2.14 13.89 -5.08
C LEU A 141 2.78 13.71 -3.69
N ILE A 142 2.46 12.62 -3.00
CA ILE A 142 3.16 12.19 -1.79
C ILE A 142 4.06 10.97 -2.08
N PRO A 143 5.09 10.68 -1.27
CA PRO A 143 5.93 9.52 -1.47
C PRO A 143 5.12 8.22 -1.50
N LEU A 144 5.41 7.35 -2.46
CA LEU A 144 4.80 6.04 -2.62
C LEU A 144 5.87 4.94 -2.55
N VAL A 145 5.58 3.90 -1.80
CA VAL A 145 6.37 2.68 -1.74
C VAL A 145 5.48 1.49 -2.09
N ILE A 146 5.92 0.63 -2.98
CA ILE A 146 5.25 -0.63 -3.29
C ILE A 146 6.11 -1.77 -2.74
N ILE A 147 5.51 -2.62 -1.90
CA ILE A 147 6.19 -3.77 -1.30
C ILE A 147 5.52 -5.05 -1.81
N GLY A 148 6.26 -5.85 -2.56
CA GLY A 148 5.84 -7.20 -2.95
C GLY A 148 6.25 -8.21 -1.90
N THR A 149 5.29 -8.86 -1.27
CA THR A 149 5.50 -9.76 -0.13
C THR A 149 5.55 -11.22 -0.55
N LYS A 150 5.89 -12.10 0.40
CA LYS A 150 5.99 -13.55 0.15
C LYS A 150 6.96 -13.90 -1.00
N PHE A 151 8.08 -13.19 -1.07
CA PHE A 151 9.11 -13.46 -2.07
C PHE A 151 9.61 -14.91 -2.01
N ASP A 152 9.61 -15.53 -0.83
CA ASP A 152 9.94 -16.94 -0.63
C ASP A 152 9.02 -17.90 -1.39
N VAL A 153 7.75 -17.56 -1.57
CA VAL A 153 6.80 -18.34 -2.41
C VAL A 153 6.94 -17.95 -3.88
N PHE A 154 7.08 -16.63 -4.14
CA PHE A 154 7.24 -16.10 -5.49
C PHE A 154 8.45 -16.67 -6.24
N GLN A 155 9.59 -16.87 -5.57
CA GLN A 155 10.80 -17.39 -6.19
C GLN A 155 10.65 -18.81 -6.74
N ASP A 156 9.68 -19.59 -6.21
CA ASP A 156 9.38 -20.94 -6.64
C ASP A 156 8.35 -21.01 -7.78
N MET A 157 7.80 -19.86 -8.19
CA MET A 157 6.89 -19.80 -9.34
C MET A 157 7.63 -20.04 -10.66
N ASP A 158 6.87 -20.38 -11.69
CA ASP A 158 7.36 -20.47 -13.06
C ASP A 158 8.07 -19.17 -13.49
N SER A 159 9.16 -19.32 -14.27
CA SER A 159 10.02 -18.19 -14.71
C SER A 159 9.25 -17.12 -15.48
N GLU A 160 8.31 -17.53 -16.36
CA GLU A 160 7.53 -16.56 -17.14
C GLU A 160 6.54 -15.79 -16.26
N LYS A 161 5.91 -16.46 -15.29
CA LYS A 161 5.05 -15.81 -14.30
C LYS A 161 5.83 -14.77 -13.49
N ARG A 162 7.01 -15.12 -13.00
CA ARG A 162 7.90 -14.21 -12.26
C ARG A 162 8.28 -13.00 -13.10
N LYS A 163 8.61 -13.21 -14.36
CA LYS A 163 8.99 -12.15 -15.30
C LYS A 163 7.82 -11.19 -15.57
N VAL A 164 6.61 -11.71 -15.77
CA VAL A 164 5.40 -10.90 -15.97
C VAL A 164 5.13 -10.04 -14.75
N ILE A 165 5.09 -10.63 -13.54
CA ILE A 165 4.85 -9.90 -12.29
C ILE A 165 5.92 -8.83 -12.09
N THR A 166 7.19 -9.19 -12.22
CA THR A 166 8.32 -8.27 -12.03
C THR A 166 8.26 -7.08 -12.98
N LYS A 167 8.08 -7.32 -14.28
CA LYS A 167 8.00 -6.25 -15.28
C LYS A 167 6.81 -5.33 -15.01
N THR A 168 5.65 -5.91 -14.69
CA THR A 168 4.44 -5.13 -14.42
C THR A 168 4.58 -4.25 -13.18
N LEU A 169 5.11 -4.77 -12.08
CA LEU A 169 5.32 -3.98 -10.87
C LEU A 169 6.39 -2.90 -11.07
N ARG A 170 7.47 -3.18 -11.83
CA ARG A 170 8.46 -2.18 -12.20
C ARG A 170 7.82 -1.05 -13.02
N PHE A 171 7.02 -1.40 -14.04
CA PHE A 171 6.33 -0.41 -14.86
C PHE A 171 5.40 0.48 -14.04
N VAL A 172 4.53 -0.12 -13.22
CA VAL A 172 3.59 0.65 -12.38
C VAL A 172 4.33 1.53 -11.39
N SER A 173 5.34 0.98 -10.69
CA SER A 173 6.17 1.75 -9.76
C SER A 173 6.87 2.90 -10.45
N HIS A 174 7.37 2.68 -11.65
CA HIS A 174 8.05 3.70 -12.44
C HIS A 174 7.10 4.82 -12.84
N VAL A 175 5.94 4.51 -13.41
CA VAL A 175 4.95 5.52 -13.82
C VAL A 175 4.50 6.39 -12.65
N TYR A 176 4.30 5.80 -11.47
CA TYR A 176 3.87 6.55 -10.28
C TYR A 176 5.01 7.14 -9.45
N GLY A 177 6.25 7.02 -9.90
CA GLY A 177 7.42 7.51 -9.17
C GLY A 177 7.57 6.87 -7.79
N ALA A 178 7.23 5.59 -7.68
CA ALA A 178 7.28 4.82 -6.45
C ALA A 178 8.60 4.07 -6.28
N SER A 179 9.00 3.82 -5.04
CA SER A 179 10.01 2.82 -4.72
C SER A 179 9.37 1.44 -4.71
N LEU A 180 10.05 0.43 -5.30
CA LEU A 180 9.62 -0.96 -5.30
C LEU A 180 10.59 -1.83 -4.52
N GLN A 181 10.07 -2.64 -3.59
CA GLN A 181 10.86 -3.55 -2.76
C GLN A 181 10.17 -4.90 -2.67
N PHE A 182 10.89 -6.01 -2.99
CA PHE A 182 10.40 -7.35 -2.68
C PHE A 182 10.83 -7.77 -1.27
N PHE A 183 9.94 -8.48 -0.59
CA PHE A 183 10.06 -8.79 0.81
C PHE A 183 9.67 -10.24 1.14
N SER A 184 10.36 -10.83 2.09
CA SER A 184 9.99 -12.09 2.75
C SER A 184 10.37 -12.04 4.22
N ILE A 185 9.47 -12.48 5.08
CA ILE A 185 9.72 -12.62 6.52
C ILE A 185 10.77 -13.71 6.82
N LYS A 186 10.95 -14.68 5.91
CA LYS A 186 11.89 -15.79 6.08
C LYS A 186 13.34 -15.41 5.77
N GLN A 187 13.59 -14.21 5.22
CA GLN A 187 14.91 -13.77 4.78
C GLN A 187 15.34 -12.51 5.56
N GLU A 188 16.24 -12.68 6.52
CA GLU A 188 16.71 -11.60 7.40
C GLU A 188 17.28 -10.39 6.63
N GLN A 189 17.96 -10.65 5.52
CA GLN A 189 18.49 -9.57 4.67
C GLN A 189 17.37 -8.70 4.07
N LEU A 190 16.23 -9.28 3.68
CA LEU A 190 15.10 -8.53 3.15
C LEU A 190 14.39 -7.76 4.27
N ILE A 191 14.29 -8.35 5.45
CA ILE A 191 13.76 -7.66 6.65
C ILE A 191 14.60 -6.41 6.93
N SER A 192 15.92 -6.54 6.99
CA SER A 192 16.83 -5.42 7.25
C SER A 192 16.74 -4.32 6.18
N LYS A 193 16.70 -4.69 4.88
CA LYS A 193 16.54 -3.73 3.78
C LYS A 193 15.20 -2.98 3.85
N THR A 194 14.12 -3.71 4.12
CA THR A 194 12.79 -3.10 4.22
C THR A 194 12.67 -2.18 5.43
N ARG A 195 13.26 -2.56 6.58
CA ARG A 195 13.41 -1.67 7.73
C ARG A 195 14.15 -0.39 7.39
N GLY A 196 15.26 -0.50 6.64
CA GLY A 196 16.01 0.66 6.16
C GLY A 196 15.17 1.59 5.28
N LEU A 197 14.40 1.03 4.33
CA LEU A 197 13.52 1.79 3.46
C LEU A 197 12.44 2.54 4.25
N ILE A 198 11.80 1.90 5.21
CA ILE A 198 10.77 2.53 6.01
C ILE A 198 11.37 3.53 6.99
N SER A 199 12.53 3.24 7.60
CA SER A 199 13.23 4.21 8.44
C SER A 199 13.61 5.47 7.66
N HIS A 200 13.94 5.35 6.37
CA HIS A 200 14.15 6.49 5.49
C HIS A 200 12.89 7.37 5.43
N HIS A 201 11.75 6.78 5.15
CA HIS A 201 10.50 7.54 5.01
C HIS A 201 9.92 8.06 6.33
N LEU A 202 10.14 7.34 7.46
CA LEU A 202 9.66 7.78 8.78
C LEU A 202 10.54 8.83 9.44
N PHE A 203 11.85 8.72 9.26
CA PHE A 203 12.85 9.45 10.04
C PHE A 203 13.90 10.15 9.18
N GLU A 204 13.67 10.26 7.87
CA GLU A 204 14.57 10.93 6.92
C GLU A 204 16.01 10.40 6.98
N THR A 205 16.17 9.08 7.19
CA THR A 205 17.50 8.45 7.17
C THR A 205 18.01 8.36 5.75
N THR A 206 19.30 8.06 5.57
CA THR A 206 19.89 7.89 4.25
C THR A 206 19.19 6.78 3.47
N ALA A 207 18.69 7.11 2.28
CA ALA A 207 18.09 6.14 1.37
C ALA A 207 19.15 5.20 0.76
N SER A 208 18.80 3.93 0.59
CA SER A 208 19.60 3.02 -0.22
C SER A 208 19.47 3.38 -1.71
N LYS A 209 20.60 3.48 -2.41
CA LYS A 209 20.64 3.68 -3.87
C LYS A 209 20.83 2.38 -4.65
N THR A 210 20.74 1.23 -3.97
CA THR A 210 20.94 -0.08 -4.62
C THR A 210 19.81 -0.35 -5.60
N LEU A 211 20.13 -0.59 -6.85
CA LEU A 211 19.19 -0.99 -7.90
C LEU A 211 19.35 -2.49 -8.17
N GLN A 212 18.25 -3.24 -8.01
CA GLN A 212 18.17 -4.66 -8.35
C GLN A 212 16.90 -4.92 -9.15
N THR A 213 17.03 -5.28 -10.41
CA THR A 213 15.92 -5.44 -11.37
C THR A 213 15.78 -6.86 -11.93
N ASP A 214 16.68 -7.77 -11.56
CA ASP A 214 16.63 -9.16 -12.01
C ASP A 214 15.46 -9.91 -11.36
N TYR A 215 14.56 -10.46 -12.18
CA TYR A 215 13.37 -11.18 -11.74
C TYR A 215 13.66 -12.51 -11.00
N ASN A 216 14.91 -12.98 -11.02
CA ASN A 216 15.35 -14.13 -10.24
C ASN A 216 15.83 -13.77 -8.83
N LYS A 217 15.91 -12.46 -8.53
CA LYS A 217 16.37 -11.93 -7.25
C LYS A 217 15.30 -11.02 -6.65
N PRO A 218 15.33 -10.81 -5.33
CA PRO A 218 14.40 -9.87 -4.71
C PRO A 218 14.66 -8.46 -5.25
N LEU A 219 13.61 -7.87 -5.83
CA LEU A 219 13.72 -6.52 -6.41
C LEU A 219 13.98 -5.47 -5.34
N GLN A 220 14.78 -4.48 -5.74
CA GLN A 220 14.99 -3.25 -4.99
C GLN A 220 15.17 -2.13 -6.01
N VAL A 221 14.14 -1.33 -6.20
CA VAL A 221 14.11 -0.26 -7.21
C VAL A 221 13.72 1.05 -6.51
N PRO A 222 14.67 1.92 -6.18
CA PRO A 222 14.36 3.24 -5.64
C PRO A 222 13.62 4.09 -6.68
N ALA A 223 12.78 5.01 -6.21
CA ALA A 223 12.05 5.94 -7.06
C ALA A 223 12.99 6.68 -8.03
N GLY A 224 12.62 6.75 -9.31
CA GLY A 224 13.36 7.45 -10.36
C GLY A 224 14.65 6.78 -10.82
N LEU A 225 14.97 5.55 -10.38
CA LEU A 225 16.20 4.85 -10.84
C LEU A 225 15.93 3.78 -11.91
N ASP A 226 14.67 3.53 -12.26
CA ASP A 226 14.33 2.62 -13.38
C ASP A 226 14.13 3.40 -14.68
N SER A 227 13.94 2.70 -15.81
CA SER A 227 13.58 3.31 -17.09
C SER A 227 12.70 2.38 -17.92
N LEU A 228 11.86 2.96 -18.78
CA LEU A 228 11.02 2.19 -19.71
C LEU A 228 11.86 1.33 -20.65
N GLN A 229 13.05 1.81 -21.03
CA GLN A 229 13.99 1.03 -21.83
C GLN A 229 14.44 -0.26 -21.14
N GLN A 230 14.73 -0.20 -19.83
CA GLN A 230 15.15 -1.37 -19.03
C GLN A 230 13.99 -2.28 -18.68
N ILE A 231 12.80 -1.74 -18.46
CA ILE A 231 11.58 -2.51 -18.19
C ILE A 231 11.16 -3.27 -19.46
N GLY A 232 11.28 -2.62 -20.61
CA GLY A 232 10.90 -3.17 -21.92
C GLY A 232 9.39 -3.20 -22.14
N ASN A 233 8.97 -3.87 -23.20
CA ASN A 233 7.57 -3.94 -23.62
C ASN A 233 6.72 -4.76 -22.65
N PRO A 234 5.39 -4.48 -22.58
CA PRO A 234 4.45 -5.33 -21.83
C PRO A 234 4.52 -6.77 -22.32
N PRO A 235 4.22 -7.74 -21.47
CA PRO A 235 4.31 -9.18 -21.78
C PRO A 235 3.11 -9.65 -22.64
N LEU A 236 3.00 -9.11 -23.84
CA LEU A 236 2.01 -9.50 -24.86
C LEU A 236 2.76 -10.13 -26.03
N SER A 237 2.09 -11.06 -26.74
CA SER A 237 2.62 -11.52 -28.03
C SER A 237 2.52 -10.37 -29.05
N GLU A 238 3.40 -10.36 -30.05
CA GLU A 238 3.36 -9.35 -31.12
C GLU A 238 2.02 -9.31 -31.85
N GLN A 239 1.34 -10.47 -31.97
CA GLN A 239 0.03 -10.61 -32.57
C GLN A 239 -1.08 -9.99 -31.70
N ASP A 240 -0.92 -9.97 -30.40
CA ASP A 240 -1.90 -9.43 -29.47
C ASP A 240 -1.77 -7.91 -29.31
N ILE A 241 -0.56 -7.35 -29.43
CA ILE A 241 -0.33 -5.90 -29.37
C ILE A 241 -1.18 -5.15 -30.40
N GLY A 242 -1.30 -5.69 -31.63
CA GLY A 242 -2.13 -5.10 -32.71
C GLY A 242 -3.65 -5.24 -32.50
N ARG A 243 -4.10 -6.13 -31.60
CA ARG A 243 -5.51 -6.40 -31.32
C ARG A 243 -6.03 -5.72 -30.07
N VAL A 244 -5.14 -5.33 -29.17
CA VAL A 244 -5.50 -4.66 -27.91
C VAL A 244 -5.74 -3.19 -28.17
N HIS A 245 -6.99 -2.75 -28.07
CA HIS A 245 -7.36 -1.33 -28.11
C HIS A 245 -7.16 -0.69 -26.73
N ALA A 246 -5.91 -0.42 -26.35
CA ALA A 246 -5.60 0.28 -25.11
C ALA A 246 -5.52 1.79 -25.36
N LYS A 247 -6.19 2.60 -24.52
CA LYS A 247 -6.21 4.07 -24.64
C LYS A 247 -4.91 4.71 -24.17
N ASN A 248 -4.19 4.02 -23.28
CA ASN A 248 -2.95 4.51 -22.71
C ASN A 248 -2.03 3.33 -22.30
N PRO A 249 -0.74 3.56 -22.05
CA PRO A 249 0.19 2.50 -21.68
C PRO A 249 -0.21 1.71 -20.42
N MET A 250 -0.82 2.35 -19.42
CA MET A 250 -1.26 1.66 -18.19
C MET A 250 -2.33 0.61 -18.51
N GLU A 251 -3.28 0.95 -19.38
CA GLU A 251 -4.32 0.02 -19.82
C GLU A 251 -3.74 -1.16 -20.62
N LEU A 252 -2.72 -0.91 -21.44
CA LEU A 252 -2.02 -1.96 -22.17
C LEU A 252 -1.34 -2.96 -21.21
N TRP A 253 -0.65 -2.46 -20.19
CA TRP A 253 -0.05 -3.30 -19.17
C TRP A 253 -1.08 -4.04 -18.32
N LYS A 254 -2.23 -3.41 -18.05
CA LYS A 254 -3.37 -4.06 -17.41
C LYS A 254 -3.84 -5.27 -18.21
N VAL A 255 -4.12 -5.08 -19.49
CA VAL A 255 -4.59 -6.17 -20.35
C VAL A 255 -3.56 -7.29 -20.43
N ALA A 256 -2.29 -6.95 -20.58
CA ALA A 256 -1.21 -7.92 -20.59
C ALA A 256 -1.16 -8.75 -19.31
N PHE A 257 -1.19 -8.09 -18.16
CA PHE A 257 -1.13 -8.73 -16.85
C PHE A 257 -2.37 -9.60 -16.57
N THR A 258 -3.57 -9.05 -16.82
CA THR A 258 -4.83 -9.76 -16.55
C THR A 258 -5.07 -10.92 -17.51
N GLY A 259 -4.44 -10.90 -18.69
CA GLY A 259 -4.42 -12.03 -19.62
C GLY A 259 -3.62 -13.23 -19.06
N PHE A 260 -2.51 -12.97 -18.37
CA PHE A 260 -1.72 -14.00 -17.67
C PHE A 260 -2.35 -14.43 -16.34
N PHE A 261 -2.91 -13.47 -15.60
CA PHE A 261 -3.50 -13.67 -14.29
C PHE A 261 -4.92 -13.09 -14.28
N PRO A 262 -5.94 -13.87 -14.68
CA PRO A 262 -7.34 -13.45 -14.60
C PRO A 262 -7.65 -12.98 -13.20
N GLN A 263 -8.19 -11.76 -13.07
CA GLN A 263 -8.37 -11.15 -11.76
C GLN A 263 -9.65 -11.65 -11.10
N GLU A 264 -9.52 -12.06 -9.87
CA GLU A 264 -10.62 -12.44 -9.00
C GLU A 264 -11.07 -11.21 -8.21
N ASN A 265 -12.37 -10.95 -8.22
CA ASN A 265 -12.95 -9.88 -7.42
C ASN A 265 -13.24 -10.43 -6.03
N THR A 266 -12.27 -10.29 -5.13
CA THR A 266 -12.38 -10.70 -3.71
C THR A 266 -13.32 -9.82 -2.90
N ASN A 267 -13.83 -8.74 -3.49
CA ASN A 267 -14.76 -7.79 -2.84
C ASN A 267 -16.20 -8.29 -2.69
N ASN A 268 -16.46 -9.59 -2.69
CA ASN A 268 -17.79 -10.11 -2.38
C ASN A 268 -18.04 -9.97 -0.87
N PRO A 269 -18.99 -9.13 -0.43
CA PRO A 269 -19.29 -8.94 1.00
C PRO A 269 -19.61 -10.25 1.74
N GLY A 270 -20.02 -11.28 1.00
CA GLY A 270 -20.30 -12.61 1.53
C GLY A 270 -19.09 -13.48 1.87
N THR A 271 -17.87 -13.08 1.44
CA THR A 271 -16.62 -13.82 1.72
C THR A 271 -15.83 -13.24 2.88
N VAL A 272 -16.13 -12.02 3.31
CA VAL A 272 -15.50 -11.42 4.49
C VAL A 272 -16.02 -12.15 5.72
N LYS A 273 -15.21 -13.02 6.32
CA LYS A 273 -15.52 -13.63 7.60
C LYS A 273 -15.74 -12.53 8.63
N ASP A 274 -16.87 -12.54 9.31
CA ASP A 274 -17.16 -11.61 10.39
C ASP A 274 -16.09 -11.78 11.50
N PRO A 275 -15.23 -10.78 11.74
CA PRO A 275 -14.16 -10.89 12.73
C PRO A 275 -14.68 -11.11 14.14
N ALA A 276 -15.92 -10.69 14.44
CA ALA A 276 -16.56 -10.92 15.73
C ALA A 276 -16.85 -12.41 15.98
N LYS A 277 -16.82 -13.25 14.95
CA LYS A 277 -17.01 -14.71 15.04
C LYS A 277 -15.70 -15.48 15.02
N ASP A 278 -14.58 -14.83 14.84
CA ASP A 278 -13.26 -15.47 14.81
C ASP A 278 -12.71 -15.58 16.23
N ALA A 279 -12.44 -16.81 16.66
CA ALA A 279 -11.96 -17.10 18.01
C ALA A 279 -10.63 -16.40 18.37
N GLN A 280 -9.80 -16.04 17.38
CA GLN A 280 -8.54 -15.33 17.63
C GLN A 280 -8.76 -13.90 18.14
N PHE A 281 -9.91 -13.29 17.85
CA PHE A 281 -10.29 -11.93 18.31
C PHE A 281 -11.26 -11.96 19.50
N ALA A 282 -11.60 -13.14 20.04
CA ALA A 282 -12.49 -13.28 21.17
C ALA A 282 -11.84 -12.69 22.45
N GLU A 283 -12.52 -11.71 23.05
CA GLU A 283 -12.17 -11.11 24.33
C GLU A 283 -13.36 -11.29 25.31
N PRO A 284 -13.43 -12.41 26.04
CA PRO A 284 -14.64 -12.80 26.78
C PRO A 284 -15.19 -11.73 27.73
N SER A 285 -14.32 -10.91 28.33
CA SER A 285 -14.72 -9.81 29.22
C SER A 285 -15.36 -8.66 28.46
N ILE A 286 -14.84 -8.29 27.28
CA ILE A 286 -15.36 -7.22 26.43
C ILE A 286 -16.63 -7.68 25.72
N ASP A 287 -16.63 -8.90 25.20
CA ASP A 287 -17.78 -9.50 24.54
C ASP A 287 -18.98 -9.58 25.48
N LYS A 288 -18.76 -9.93 26.74
CA LYS A 288 -19.81 -9.94 27.77
C LYS A 288 -20.38 -8.55 28.05
N LEU A 289 -19.50 -7.52 28.13
CA LEU A 289 -19.94 -6.13 28.31
C LEU A 289 -20.71 -5.61 27.08
N ARG A 290 -20.29 -5.99 25.89
CA ARG A 290 -20.99 -5.66 24.65
C ARG A 290 -22.39 -6.28 24.64
N MET A 291 -22.50 -7.58 24.91
CA MET A 291 -23.79 -8.26 24.98
C MET A 291 -24.73 -7.62 25.99
N GLN A 292 -24.22 -7.20 27.17
CA GLN A 292 -25.02 -6.48 28.16
C GLN A 292 -25.51 -5.13 27.62
N LYS A 293 -24.66 -4.34 26.96
CA LYS A 293 -25.06 -3.05 26.40
C LYS A 293 -26.04 -3.20 25.24
N ASP A 294 -25.84 -4.16 24.38
CA ASP A 294 -26.75 -4.46 23.27
C ASP A 294 -28.13 -4.87 23.81
N GLY A 295 -28.18 -5.71 24.84
CA GLY A 295 -29.41 -6.09 25.52
C GLY A 295 -30.15 -4.88 26.14
N VAL A 296 -29.45 -3.92 26.71
CA VAL A 296 -30.03 -2.68 27.23
C VAL A 296 -30.55 -1.80 26.08
N CYS A 297 -29.80 -1.63 25.00
CA CYS A 297 -30.25 -0.86 23.83
C CYS A 297 -31.53 -1.47 23.22
N TYR A 298 -31.58 -2.79 23.03
CA TYR A 298 -32.78 -3.47 22.52
C TYR A 298 -34.00 -3.25 23.45
N SER A 299 -33.81 -3.30 24.75
CA SER A 299 -34.91 -3.07 25.72
C SER A 299 -35.39 -1.62 25.70
N PHE A 300 -34.53 -0.64 25.47
CA PHE A 300 -34.92 0.76 25.34
C PHE A 300 -35.66 1.02 24.03
N THR A 301 -35.19 0.48 22.90
CA THR A 301 -35.84 0.64 21.60
C THR A 301 -37.20 0.02 21.58
N PHE A 302 -37.36 -1.17 22.19
CA PHE A 302 -38.65 -1.88 22.31
C PHE A 302 -39.65 -1.13 23.18
N LYS A 303 -39.21 -0.46 24.26
CA LYS A 303 -40.08 0.39 25.09
C LYS A 303 -40.53 1.67 24.42
N GLN A 304 -39.73 2.25 23.55
CA GLN A 304 -40.13 3.44 22.78
C GLN A 304 -41.16 3.15 21.70
N THR A 305 -41.05 2.00 21.02
CA THR A 305 -42.02 1.60 19.98
C THR A 305 -43.42 1.27 20.56
N HIS A 306 -43.50 0.83 21.81
CA HIS A 306 -44.79 0.55 22.46
C HIS A 306 -45.37 1.72 23.27
N LEU A 307 -44.74 2.89 23.29
CA LEU A 307 -45.28 4.12 23.88
C LEU A 307 -46.01 5.00 22.87
N TYR A 308 -46.04 4.63 21.60
CA TYR A 308 -46.71 5.33 20.50
C TYR A 308 -47.81 4.53 19.82
N GLU A 309 -48.22 3.38 20.40
CA GLU A 309 -49.49 2.67 20.16
C GLU A 309 -50.45 2.97 21.33
#